data_ed2499822ea0a325d5cf816932e7ed65
#
_entry.id   ed2499822ea0a325d5cf816932e7ed65
#
_cell.length_a   1.000
_cell.length_b   1.000
_cell.length_c   1.000
_cell.angle_alpha   90.00
_cell.angle_beta   90.00
_cell.angle_gamma   90.00
#
_symmetry.space_group_name_H-M   'P 1'
#
loop_
_entity.id
_entity.type
_entity.pdbx_description
1 polymer ?
#
loop_
_entity_poly.entity_id
_entity_poly.type
_entity_poly.pdbx_seq_one_letter_code
_entity_poly.pdbx_strand_id
1 'polypeptide(L)'
;MNSPVANQRQDKPPLPTNWKKWILGARPRTLPAAIAPVLVGTAVAAGASAGVLKGIQVWIVACALGVAVFVQIATNYANDYSDGKRGTDDPSARTGPPRLVGSGLATPSEVKRAMLICFALTAICGLPLVIFVDWQLIFVGLAAIAAGWFYTGGNRPYGYAGFGEIFVFVFFGLVATMGSTFVQTESLSWLSLGAGVAMGCLATALLVVNNLRDIPVDTVAGKTTLA
;
A
#
# COMPACT_ATOMS: atom_id res chain seq x y z
N MET A 1 -40.88 7.56 -33.71
CA MET A 1 -39.54 8.14 -33.83
C MET A 1 -38.69 7.56 -32.72
N ASN A 2 -37.96 6.45 -33.03
CA ASN A 2 -37.06 5.79 -32.07
C ASN A 2 -35.66 6.35 -32.33
N SER A 3 -35.17 7.18 -31.41
CA SER A 3 -33.78 7.60 -31.42
C SER A 3 -32.89 6.43 -31.02
N PRO A 4 -31.85 6.06 -31.78
CA PRO A 4 -30.89 5.04 -31.38
C PRO A 4 -30.06 5.61 -30.24
N VAL A 5 -30.16 5.00 -29.06
CA VAL A 5 -29.20 5.19 -27.97
C VAL A 5 -27.83 4.73 -28.50
N ALA A 6 -26.99 5.66 -28.88
CA ALA A 6 -25.63 5.41 -29.30
C ALA A 6 -24.89 4.72 -28.15
N ASN A 7 -24.57 3.44 -28.37
CA ASN A 7 -23.75 2.62 -27.49
C ASN A 7 -22.33 3.20 -27.48
N GLN A 8 -22.06 4.18 -26.60
CA GLN A 8 -20.71 4.67 -26.31
C GLN A 8 -19.94 3.55 -25.58
N ARG A 9 -19.51 2.55 -26.31
CA ARG A 9 -18.36 1.77 -25.88
C ARG A 9 -17.18 2.75 -25.88
N GLN A 10 -16.87 3.30 -24.71
CA GLN A 10 -15.62 4.02 -24.50
C GLN A 10 -14.51 3.03 -24.88
N ASP A 11 -13.81 3.28 -25.98
CA ASP A 11 -12.65 2.52 -26.41
C ASP A 11 -11.61 2.59 -25.29
N LYS A 12 -11.57 1.55 -24.45
CA LYS A 12 -10.54 1.45 -23.41
C LYS A 12 -9.19 1.38 -24.13
N PRO A 13 -8.20 2.18 -23.72
CA PRO A 13 -6.88 2.14 -24.35
C PRO A 13 -6.31 0.72 -24.31
N PRO A 14 -5.54 0.31 -25.33
CA PRO A 14 -4.98 -1.04 -25.40
C PRO A 14 -4.13 -1.33 -24.15
N LEU A 15 -4.27 -2.52 -23.61
CA LEU A 15 -3.55 -2.97 -22.42
C LEU A 15 -2.03 -3.06 -22.71
N PRO A 16 -1.16 -2.58 -21.82
CA PRO A 16 0.28 -2.67 -22.02
C PRO A 16 0.78 -4.11 -21.89
N THR A 17 1.53 -4.61 -22.89
CA THR A 17 1.99 -6.00 -22.97
C THR A 17 3.44 -6.22 -22.51
N ASN A 18 4.22 -5.16 -22.31
CA ASN A 18 5.64 -5.21 -21.95
C ASN A 18 5.89 -4.84 -20.48
N TRP A 19 7.08 -4.35 -20.14
CA TRP A 19 7.44 -3.91 -18.79
C TRP A 19 6.46 -2.89 -18.16
N LYS A 20 5.73 -2.12 -18.97
CA LYS A 20 4.71 -1.15 -18.51
C LYS A 20 3.58 -1.82 -17.73
N LYS A 21 3.31 -3.11 -17.96
CA LYS A 21 2.32 -3.88 -17.17
C LYS A 21 2.69 -3.89 -15.68
N TRP A 22 3.99 -4.01 -15.36
CA TRP A 22 4.46 -4.03 -13.97
C TRP A 22 4.28 -2.69 -13.27
N ILE A 23 4.50 -1.57 -13.98
CA ILE A 23 4.17 -0.23 -13.45
C ILE A 23 2.67 -0.13 -13.17
N LEU A 24 1.83 -0.64 -14.06
CA LEU A 24 0.39 -0.65 -13.85
C LEU A 24 0.01 -1.42 -12.58
N GLY A 25 0.56 -2.62 -12.37
CA GLY A 25 0.33 -3.44 -11.18
C GLY A 25 0.91 -2.84 -9.90
N ALA A 26 2.02 -2.12 -9.97
CA ALA A 26 2.60 -1.37 -8.84
C ALA A 26 1.71 -0.21 -8.37
N ARG A 27 0.75 0.25 -9.19
CA ARG A 27 -0.23 1.31 -8.90
C ARG A 27 0.43 2.60 -8.40
N PRO A 28 1.14 3.36 -9.23
CA PRO A 28 1.86 4.58 -8.84
C PRO A 28 0.96 5.61 -8.13
N ARG A 29 -0.34 5.63 -8.45
CA ARG A 29 -1.32 6.53 -7.82
C ARG A 29 -1.53 6.27 -6.33
N THR A 30 -1.14 5.10 -5.81
CA THR A 30 -1.24 4.77 -4.38
C THR A 30 0.07 5.02 -3.63
N LEU A 31 1.20 5.22 -4.31
CA LEU A 31 2.50 5.43 -3.69
C LEU A 31 2.58 6.70 -2.82
N PRO A 32 1.92 7.82 -3.16
CA PRO A 32 1.89 8.97 -2.28
C PRO A 32 1.38 8.66 -0.87
N ALA A 33 0.43 7.72 -0.73
CA ALA A 33 -0.07 7.29 0.58
C ALA A 33 0.99 6.56 1.43
N ALA A 34 2.00 5.94 0.80
CA ALA A 34 3.13 5.32 1.49
C ALA A 34 4.27 6.31 1.76
N ILE A 35 4.51 7.25 0.84
CA ILE A 35 5.60 8.22 0.90
C ILE A 35 5.31 9.33 1.91
N ALA A 36 4.10 9.91 1.88
CA ALA A 36 3.74 11.05 2.69
C ALA A 36 3.91 10.82 4.21
N PRO A 37 3.50 9.68 4.80
CA PRO A 37 3.73 9.39 6.21
C PRO A 37 5.21 9.42 6.61
N VAL A 38 6.09 8.88 5.76
CA VAL A 38 7.54 8.89 6.00
C VAL A 38 8.10 10.30 5.99
N LEU A 39 7.68 11.12 5.03
CA LEU A 39 8.11 12.52 4.96
C LEU A 39 7.60 13.34 6.15
N VAL A 40 6.34 13.14 6.55
CA VAL A 40 5.75 13.79 7.72
C VAL A 40 6.47 13.37 9.00
N GLY A 41 6.72 12.07 9.20
CA GLY A 41 7.47 11.58 10.36
C GLY A 41 8.91 12.10 10.41
N THR A 42 9.57 12.19 9.24
CA THR A 42 10.91 12.81 9.12
C THR A 42 10.85 14.31 9.46
N ALA A 43 9.82 15.03 9.02
CA ALA A 43 9.66 16.46 9.34
C ALA A 43 9.43 16.67 10.83
N VAL A 44 8.65 15.79 11.51
CA VAL A 44 8.49 15.80 12.97
C VAL A 44 9.84 15.60 13.66
N ALA A 45 10.66 14.65 13.20
CA ALA A 45 12.01 14.44 13.73
C ALA A 45 12.91 15.68 13.56
N ALA A 46 12.85 16.34 12.40
CA ALA A 46 13.60 17.56 12.13
C ALA A 46 13.19 18.73 13.07
N GLY A 47 11.90 18.86 13.35
CA GLY A 47 11.37 19.87 14.27
C GLY A 47 11.74 19.62 15.73
N ALA A 48 11.92 18.36 16.14
CA ALA A 48 12.40 17.99 17.47
C ALA A 48 13.89 18.34 17.69
N SER A 49 14.68 18.39 16.60
CA SER A 49 16.09 18.81 16.62
C SER A 49 16.15 20.32 16.36
N ALA A 50 16.62 21.13 17.29
CA ALA A 50 16.60 22.59 17.25
C ALA A 50 17.38 23.20 16.06
N GLY A 51 16.90 23.00 14.87
CA GLY A 51 17.45 23.53 13.62
C GLY A 51 16.98 22.74 12.41
N VAL A 52 16.48 23.44 11.41
CA VAL A 52 15.96 22.86 10.16
C VAL A 52 16.98 21.89 9.55
N LEU A 53 16.66 20.59 9.51
CA LEU A 53 17.44 19.48 8.99
C LEU A 53 18.79 19.15 9.68
N LYS A 54 19.19 19.87 10.73
CA LYS A 54 20.34 19.47 11.55
C LYS A 54 19.98 18.22 12.33
N GLY A 55 20.71 17.11 12.06
CA GLY A 55 20.50 15.83 12.72
C GLY A 55 19.75 14.80 11.91
N ILE A 56 19.09 15.17 10.78
CA ILE A 56 18.44 14.19 9.91
C ILE A 56 19.47 13.38 9.13
N GLN A 57 19.44 12.07 9.34
CA GLN A 57 20.29 11.13 8.62
C GLN A 57 19.62 10.70 7.30
N VAL A 58 20.13 11.19 6.18
CA VAL A 58 19.52 10.97 4.84
C VAL A 58 19.42 9.48 4.47
N TRP A 59 20.40 8.68 4.89
CA TRP A 59 20.37 7.24 4.62
C TRP A 59 19.20 6.54 5.34
N ILE A 60 18.85 6.99 6.55
CA ILE A 60 17.66 6.49 7.30
C ILE A 60 16.38 6.85 6.54
N VAL A 61 16.28 8.09 6.03
CA VAL A 61 15.13 8.51 5.21
C VAL A 61 15.02 7.63 3.95
N ALA A 62 16.14 7.38 3.28
CA ALA A 62 16.15 6.53 2.08
C ALA A 62 15.71 5.10 2.39
N CYS A 63 16.20 4.52 3.50
CA CYS A 63 15.77 3.19 3.96
C CYS A 63 14.26 3.17 4.31
N ALA A 64 13.77 4.13 5.08
CA ALA A 64 12.36 4.21 5.46
C ALA A 64 11.43 4.39 4.23
N LEU A 65 11.82 5.24 3.27
CA LEU A 65 11.12 5.39 2.00
C LEU A 65 11.13 4.10 1.19
N GLY A 66 12.29 3.41 1.13
CA GLY A 66 12.40 2.11 0.48
C GLY A 66 11.46 1.07 1.10
N VAL A 67 11.43 0.95 2.43
CA VAL A 67 10.49 0.08 3.15
C VAL A 67 9.04 0.41 2.77
N ALA A 68 8.65 1.68 2.87
CA ALA A 68 7.28 2.11 2.62
C ALA A 68 6.85 1.88 1.17
N VAL A 69 7.70 2.21 0.20
CA VAL A 69 7.39 2.06 -1.23
C VAL A 69 7.34 0.59 -1.63
N PHE A 70 8.34 -0.22 -1.22
CA PHE A 70 8.38 -1.61 -1.63
C PHE A 70 7.30 -2.46 -0.95
N VAL A 71 6.97 -2.22 0.33
CA VAL A 71 5.85 -2.93 0.98
C VAL A 71 4.52 -2.55 0.34
N GLN A 72 4.33 -1.30 -0.06
CA GLN A 72 3.13 -0.86 -0.78
C GLN A 72 2.99 -1.55 -2.14
N ILE A 73 4.08 -1.61 -2.93
CA ILE A 73 4.09 -2.30 -4.22
C ILE A 73 3.87 -3.81 -4.03
N ALA A 74 4.52 -4.41 -3.04
CA ALA A 74 4.33 -5.82 -2.69
C ALA A 74 2.87 -6.13 -2.34
N THR A 75 2.22 -5.28 -1.53
CA THR A 75 0.80 -5.40 -1.18
C THR A 75 -0.10 -5.26 -2.42
N ASN A 76 0.21 -4.33 -3.33
CA ASN A 76 -0.53 -4.20 -4.59
C ASN A 76 -0.44 -5.48 -5.44
N TYR A 77 0.74 -6.10 -5.54
CA TYR A 77 0.90 -7.39 -6.23
C TYR A 77 0.28 -8.56 -5.46
N ALA A 78 0.32 -8.55 -4.12
CA ALA A 78 -0.35 -9.55 -3.28
C ALA A 78 -1.87 -9.54 -3.53
N ASN A 79 -2.47 -8.35 -3.59
CA ASN A 79 -3.88 -8.16 -3.90
C ASN A 79 -4.21 -8.68 -5.30
N ASP A 80 -3.39 -8.34 -6.29
CA ASP A 80 -3.58 -8.75 -7.68
C ASP A 80 -3.47 -10.28 -7.83
N TYR A 81 -2.46 -10.91 -7.19
CA TYR A 81 -2.29 -12.35 -7.16
C TYR A 81 -3.46 -13.07 -6.48
N SER A 82 -3.86 -12.59 -5.29
CA SER A 82 -4.85 -13.28 -4.45
C SER A 82 -6.26 -13.17 -5.03
N ASP A 83 -6.65 -11.97 -5.46
CA ASP A 83 -7.96 -11.71 -6.03
C ASP A 83 -8.09 -12.39 -7.41
N GLY A 84 -7.02 -12.31 -8.24
CA GLY A 84 -6.98 -12.99 -9.52
C GLY A 84 -7.04 -14.52 -9.40
N LYS A 85 -6.41 -15.11 -8.37
CA LYS A 85 -6.49 -16.56 -8.10
C LYS A 85 -7.88 -16.99 -7.61
N ARG A 86 -8.60 -16.11 -6.90
CA ARG A 86 -9.98 -16.36 -6.46
C ARG A 86 -11.01 -16.14 -7.57
N GLY A 87 -10.63 -15.50 -8.69
CA GLY A 87 -11.55 -15.15 -9.77
C GLY A 87 -12.48 -13.97 -9.43
N THR A 88 -12.12 -13.18 -8.42
CA THR A 88 -12.92 -12.00 -7.99
C THR A 88 -12.64 -10.75 -8.82
N ASP A 89 -11.63 -10.77 -9.69
CA ASP A 89 -11.21 -9.64 -10.54
C ASP A 89 -11.76 -9.79 -11.97
N ASP A 90 -13.08 -9.78 -12.16
CA ASP A 90 -13.70 -9.78 -13.50
C ASP A 90 -13.41 -8.45 -14.22
N PRO A 91 -12.70 -8.46 -15.38
CA PRO A 91 -12.40 -7.25 -16.14
C PRO A 91 -13.64 -6.52 -16.65
N SER A 92 -14.76 -7.22 -16.87
CA SER A 92 -16.00 -6.67 -17.42
C SER A 92 -16.76 -5.84 -16.38
N ALA A 93 -16.71 -6.23 -15.11
CA ALA A 93 -17.42 -5.59 -14.02
C ALA A 93 -16.60 -4.46 -13.35
N ARG A 94 -15.30 -4.35 -13.67
CA ARG A 94 -14.39 -3.47 -12.95
C ARG A 94 -14.37 -2.04 -13.49
N THR A 95 -14.55 -1.05 -12.60
CA THR A 95 -14.40 0.38 -12.89
C THR A 95 -13.01 0.94 -12.60
N GLY A 96 -12.19 0.22 -11.80
CA GLY A 96 -10.83 0.59 -11.41
C GLY A 96 -9.77 0.19 -12.45
N PRO A 97 -8.47 0.45 -12.16
CA PRO A 97 -7.36 0.06 -13.05
C PRO A 97 -7.36 -1.46 -13.32
N PRO A 98 -6.94 -1.89 -14.52
CA PRO A 98 -6.83 -3.31 -14.85
C PRO A 98 -5.92 -4.05 -13.86
N ARG A 99 -6.26 -5.29 -13.55
CA ARG A 99 -5.45 -6.20 -12.72
C ARG A 99 -4.61 -7.08 -13.62
N LEU A 100 -3.36 -7.37 -13.22
CA LEU A 100 -2.44 -8.17 -14.04
C LEU A 100 -2.97 -9.58 -14.27
N VAL A 101 -3.42 -10.25 -13.22
CA VAL A 101 -3.94 -11.62 -13.30
C VAL A 101 -5.34 -11.62 -13.91
N GLY A 102 -6.26 -10.82 -13.40
CA GLY A 102 -7.65 -10.78 -13.86
C GLY A 102 -7.79 -10.37 -15.33
N SER A 103 -6.89 -9.51 -15.85
CA SER A 103 -6.87 -9.11 -17.26
C SER A 103 -6.02 -10.03 -18.16
N GLY A 104 -5.41 -11.09 -17.63
CA GLY A 104 -4.53 -11.98 -18.38
C GLY A 104 -3.19 -11.36 -18.82
N LEU A 105 -2.80 -10.21 -18.28
CA LEU A 105 -1.54 -9.52 -18.59
C LEU A 105 -0.31 -10.24 -18.04
N ALA A 106 -0.48 -10.96 -16.94
CA ALA A 106 0.55 -11.78 -16.32
C ALA A 106 -0.06 -13.02 -15.67
N THR A 107 0.71 -14.09 -15.61
CA THR A 107 0.31 -15.31 -14.90
C THR A 107 0.36 -15.10 -13.39
N PRO A 108 -0.44 -15.85 -12.59
CA PRO A 108 -0.36 -15.79 -11.13
C PRO A 108 1.05 -16.03 -10.60
N SER A 109 1.82 -16.92 -11.22
CA SER A 109 3.20 -17.22 -10.82
C SER A 109 4.16 -16.05 -11.04
N GLU A 110 4.01 -15.31 -12.13
CA GLU A 110 4.81 -14.11 -12.41
C GLU A 110 4.50 -13.00 -11.38
N VAL A 111 3.21 -12.76 -11.10
CA VAL A 111 2.79 -11.74 -10.12
C VAL A 111 3.24 -12.12 -8.71
N LYS A 112 3.16 -13.41 -8.34
CA LYS A 112 3.70 -13.91 -7.06
C LYS A 112 5.21 -13.68 -6.94
N ARG A 113 5.98 -13.90 -8.01
CA ARG A 113 7.42 -13.62 -8.01
C ARG A 113 7.70 -12.13 -7.81
N ALA A 114 7.00 -11.25 -8.54
CA ALA A 114 7.15 -9.79 -8.39
C ALA A 114 6.81 -9.33 -6.96
N MET A 115 5.75 -9.87 -6.35
CA MET A 115 5.39 -9.64 -4.96
C MET A 115 6.53 -10.04 -4.00
N LEU A 116 7.06 -11.26 -4.14
CA LEU A 116 8.14 -11.76 -3.28
C LEU A 116 9.42 -10.94 -3.43
N ILE A 117 9.76 -10.50 -4.65
CA ILE A 117 10.88 -9.60 -4.89
C ILE A 117 10.68 -8.28 -4.15
N CYS A 118 9.48 -7.69 -4.20
CA CYS A 118 9.19 -6.44 -3.50
C CYS A 118 9.23 -6.62 -1.97
N PHE A 119 8.73 -7.74 -1.41
CA PHE A 119 8.89 -8.02 0.01
C PHE A 119 10.36 -8.22 0.40
N ALA A 120 11.17 -8.87 -0.43
CA ALA A 120 12.60 -8.99 -0.20
C ALA A 120 13.30 -7.62 -0.23
N LEU A 121 12.95 -6.74 -1.18
CA LEU A 121 13.45 -5.35 -1.23
C LEU A 121 13.02 -4.55 0.01
N THR A 122 11.79 -4.76 0.51
CA THR A 122 11.34 -4.18 1.79
C THR A 122 12.27 -4.60 2.93
N ALA A 123 12.58 -5.90 3.03
CA ALA A 123 13.48 -6.42 4.06
C ALA A 123 14.91 -5.88 3.89
N ILE A 124 15.43 -5.81 2.67
CA ILE A 124 16.76 -5.25 2.37
C ILE A 124 16.83 -3.76 2.80
N CYS A 125 15.81 -2.96 2.51
CA CYS A 125 15.75 -1.56 2.95
C CYS A 125 15.58 -1.43 4.47
N GLY A 126 14.85 -2.34 5.11
CA GLY A 126 14.62 -2.33 6.56
C GLY A 126 15.82 -2.84 7.38
N LEU A 127 16.63 -3.74 6.81
CA LEU A 127 17.73 -4.36 7.53
C LEU A 127 18.75 -3.37 8.12
N PRO A 128 19.19 -2.31 7.40
CA PRO A 128 20.06 -1.30 8.00
C PRO A 128 19.42 -0.60 9.22
N LEU A 129 18.11 -0.35 9.21
CA LEU A 129 17.40 0.25 10.34
C LEU A 129 17.42 -0.68 11.56
N VAL A 130 17.24 -1.99 11.35
CA VAL A 130 17.33 -3.02 12.40
C VAL A 130 18.73 -3.11 12.99
N ILE A 131 19.77 -3.03 12.15
CA ILE A 131 21.16 -3.22 12.58
C ILE A 131 21.73 -1.96 13.26
N PHE A 132 21.44 -0.78 12.72
CA PHE A 132 22.12 0.45 13.12
C PHE A 132 21.27 1.41 13.96
N VAL A 133 19.94 1.18 14.08
CA VAL A 133 19.05 2.00 14.91
C VAL A 133 18.54 1.19 16.09
N ASP A 134 17.63 0.20 15.83
CA ASP A 134 17.05 -0.61 16.90
C ASP A 134 16.66 -2.00 16.36
N TRP A 135 17.17 -3.06 16.97
CA TRP A 135 16.89 -4.44 16.58
C TRP A 135 15.39 -4.81 16.69
N GLN A 136 14.63 -4.14 17.57
CA GLN A 136 13.18 -4.39 17.73
C GLN A 136 12.38 -4.03 16.48
N LEU A 137 12.92 -3.21 15.59
CA LEU A 137 12.30 -2.87 14.31
C LEU A 137 12.06 -4.10 13.42
N ILE A 138 12.74 -5.22 13.68
CA ILE A 138 12.49 -6.50 12.97
C ILE A 138 11.03 -6.95 13.16
N PHE A 139 10.45 -6.79 14.35
CA PHE A 139 9.06 -7.17 14.62
C PHE A 139 8.08 -6.27 13.89
N VAL A 140 8.38 -4.97 13.81
CA VAL A 140 7.58 -4.00 13.05
C VAL A 140 7.60 -4.34 11.55
N GLY A 141 8.78 -4.65 11.01
CA GLY A 141 8.97 -5.06 9.62
C GLY A 141 8.23 -6.35 9.28
N LEU A 142 8.35 -7.37 10.13
CA LEU A 142 7.63 -8.63 9.96
C LEU A 142 6.11 -8.44 10.03
N ALA A 143 5.62 -7.63 10.98
CA ALA A 143 4.21 -7.30 11.08
C ALA A 143 3.69 -6.55 9.85
N ALA A 144 4.47 -5.61 9.30
CA ALA A 144 4.11 -4.87 8.09
C ALA A 144 4.03 -5.79 6.86
N ILE A 145 5.00 -6.70 6.68
CA ILE A 145 4.99 -7.70 5.60
C ILE A 145 3.79 -8.64 5.76
N ALA A 146 3.54 -9.13 6.98
CA ALA A 146 2.40 -10.00 7.27
C ALA A 146 1.07 -9.27 7.01
N ALA A 147 0.92 -8.03 7.44
CA ALA A 147 -0.26 -7.21 7.16
C ALA A 147 -0.47 -7.04 5.65
N GLY A 148 0.59 -6.72 4.89
CA GLY A 148 0.51 -6.60 3.43
C GLY A 148 0.08 -7.88 2.74
N TRP A 149 0.56 -9.04 3.20
CA TRP A 149 0.17 -10.33 2.64
C TRP A 149 -1.27 -10.70 3.03
N PHE A 150 -1.62 -10.66 4.33
CA PHE A 150 -2.92 -11.12 4.83
C PHE A 150 -4.07 -10.15 4.53
N TYR A 151 -3.79 -8.99 3.94
CA TYR A 151 -4.85 -8.08 3.49
C TYR A 151 -5.82 -8.77 2.54
N THR A 152 -5.30 -9.48 1.53
CA THR A 152 -6.09 -10.27 0.56
C THR A 152 -5.64 -11.73 0.49
N GLY A 153 -4.48 -12.08 1.02
CA GLY A 153 -3.91 -13.42 1.02
C GLY A 153 -4.46 -14.33 2.12
N GLY A 154 -4.17 -15.63 2.00
CA GLY A 154 -4.62 -16.63 2.97
C GLY A 154 -6.09 -17.05 2.80
N ASN A 155 -6.57 -17.91 3.71
CA ASN A 155 -7.93 -18.46 3.65
C ASN A 155 -9.01 -17.49 4.18
N ARG A 156 -8.63 -16.56 5.08
CA ARG A 156 -9.51 -15.56 5.70
C ARG A 156 -8.81 -14.21 5.71
N PRO A 157 -8.73 -13.52 4.57
CA PRO A 157 -8.07 -12.23 4.50
C PRO A 157 -8.85 -11.17 5.28
N TYR A 158 -8.15 -10.41 6.10
CA TYR A 158 -8.78 -9.40 6.96
C TYR A 158 -9.38 -8.24 6.16
N GLY A 159 -8.86 -7.94 4.96
CA GLY A 159 -9.43 -6.95 4.05
C GLY A 159 -10.81 -7.34 3.50
N TYR A 160 -11.19 -8.62 3.58
CA TYR A 160 -12.52 -9.10 3.22
C TYR A 160 -13.49 -9.14 4.42
N ALA A 161 -12.98 -8.93 5.64
CA ALA A 161 -13.73 -9.02 6.89
C ALA A 161 -13.99 -7.64 7.54
N GLY A 162 -13.81 -6.53 6.80
CA GLY A 162 -14.06 -5.18 7.29
C GLY A 162 -12.93 -4.58 8.14
N PHE A 163 -11.77 -5.23 8.24
CA PHE A 163 -10.66 -4.72 9.03
C PHE A 163 -9.63 -3.90 8.21
N GLY A 164 -9.87 -3.74 6.90
CA GLY A 164 -8.93 -3.06 6.01
C GLY A 164 -8.60 -1.65 6.44
N GLU A 165 -9.61 -0.88 6.81
CA GLU A 165 -9.49 0.51 7.21
C GLU A 165 -8.70 0.68 8.52
N ILE A 166 -8.90 -0.24 9.48
CA ILE A 166 -8.15 -0.24 10.75
C ILE A 166 -6.67 -0.50 10.50
N PHE A 167 -6.35 -1.50 9.68
CA PHE A 167 -4.96 -1.82 9.36
C PHE A 167 -4.28 -0.71 8.56
N VAL A 168 -5.00 -0.06 7.63
CA VAL A 168 -4.47 1.11 6.91
C VAL A 168 -4.21 2.26 7.87
N PHE A 169 -5.14 2.57 8.79
CA PHE A 169 -4.91 3.59 9.81
C PHE A 169 -3.65 3.30 10.64
N VAL A 170 -3.49 2.06 11.10
CA VAL A 170 -2.36 1.66 11.94
C VAL A 170 -1.05 1.70 11.14
N PHE A 171 -0.97 1.02 9.99
CA PHE A 171 0.32 0.85 9.30
C PHE A 171 0.73 2.07 8.49
N PHE A 172 -0.19 2.74 7.79
CA PHE A 172 0.12 3.95 7.00
C PHE A 172 0.11 5.22 7.85
N GLY A 173 -0.68 5.25 8.93
CA GLY A 173 -0.71 6.36 9.87
C GLY A 173 0.35 6.21 10.95
N LEU A 174 0.04 5.40 11.96
CA LEU A 174 0.84 5.33 13.17
C LEU A 174 2.23 4.74 12.90
N VAL A 175 2.31 3.53 12.34
CA VAL A 175 3.60 2.83 12.16
C VAL A 175 4.51 3.60 11.21
N ALA A 176 4.01 4.02 10.04
CA ALA A 176 4.85 4.71 9.06
C ALA A 176 5.30 6.09 9.55
N THR A 177 4.41 6.90 10.15
CA THR A 177 4.76 8.27 10.59
C THR A 177 5.59 8.24 11.85
N MET A 178 5.10 7.57 12.91
CA MET A 178 5.82 7.49 14.19
C MET A 178 7.12 6.69 14.05
N GLY A 179 7.11 5.60 13.27
CA GLY A 179 8.30 4.82 12.97
C GLY A 179 9.37 5.65 12.25
N SER A 180 8.97 6.50 11.29
CA SER A 180 9.90 7.40 10.60
C SER A 180 10.47 8.48 11.54
N THR A 181 9.70 8.95 12.53
CA THR A 181 10.22 9.81 13.59
C THR A 181 11.21 9.04 14.46
N PHE A 182 10.81 7.84 14.93
CA PHE A 182 11.59 7.01 15.85
C PHE A 182 12.97 6.64 15.27
N VAL A 183 13.04 6.21 14.01
CA VAL A 183 14.33 5.82 13.41
C VAL A 183 15.31 6.97 13.27
N GLN A 184 14.85 8.22 13.37
CA GLN A 184 15.70 9.42 13.35
C GLN A 184 16.09 9.92 14.74
N THR A 185 15.23 9.69 15.75
CA THR A 185 15.35 10.33 17.08
C THR A 185 15.43 9.33 18.24
N GLU A 186 15.23 8.05 17.96
CA GLU A 186 15.10 6.94 18.93
C GLU A 186 14.07 7.25 20.05
N SER A 187 13.15 8.15 19.77
CA SER A 187 12.11 8.57 20.71
C SER A 187 10.77 8.80 20.03
N LEU A 188 9.70 8.68 20.80
CA LEU A 188 8.35 8.99 20.37
C LEU A 188 7.84 10.22 21.11
N SER A 189 7.07 11.06 20.43
CA SER A 189 6.50 12.29 20.99
C SER A 189 5.00 12.35 20.76
N TRP A 190 4.29 13.16 21.53
CA TRP A 190 2.88 13.46 21.28
C TRP A 190 2.65 14.10 19.91
N LEU A 191 3.64 14.84 19.40
CA LEU A 191 3.58 15.41 18.06
C LEU A 191 3.65 14.30 16.99
N SER A 192 4.53 13.30 17.17
CA SER A 192 4.60 12.16 16.23
C SER A 192 3.32 11.33 16.26
N LEU A 193 2.69 11.15 17.42
CA LEU A 193 1.40 10.49 17.54
C LEU A 193 0.30 11.29 16.84
N GLY A 194 0.19 12.60 17.09
CA GLY A 194 -0.80 13.45 16.44
C GLY A 194 -0.64 13.47 14.91
N ALA A 195 0.60 13.56 14.42
CA ALA A 195 0.90 13.46 13.00
C ALA A 195 0.52 12.07 12.43
N GLY A 196 0.81 10.99 13.17
CA GLY A 196 0.45 9.62 12.80
C GLY A 196 -1.07 9.43 12.70
N VAL A 197 -1.83 9.98 13.65
CA VAL A 197 -3.30 9.96 13.60
C VAL A 197 -3.82 10.72 12.38
N ALA A 198 -3.30 11.93 12.10
CA ALA A 198 -3.70 12.71 10.93
C ALA A 198 -3.42 11.95 9.61
N MET A 199 -2.22 11.37 9.47
CA MET A 199 -1.86 10.58 8.29
C MET A 199 -2.71 9.30 8.18
N GLY A 200 -3.02 8.65 9.30
CA GLY A 200 -3.91 7.50 9.35
C GLY A 200 -5.33 7.83 8.87
N CYS A 201 -5.89 8.94 9.32
CA CYS A 201 -7.20 9.41 8.84
C CYS A 201 -7.20 9.67 7.33
N LEU A 202 -6.16 10.32 6.79
CA LEU A 202 -6.06 10.59 5.36
C LEU A 202 -5.91 9.30 4.52
N ALA A 203 -5.07 8.36 4.97
CA ALA A 203 -4.88 7.08 4.30
C ALA A 203 -6.18 6.25 4.33
N THR A 204 -6.88 6.24 5.47
CA THR A 204 -8.16 5.56 5.63
C THR A 204 -9.24 6.19 4.74
N ALA A 205 -9.33 7.51 4.68
CA ALA A 205 -10.26 8.21 3.79
C ALA A 205 -10.04 7.83 2.32
N LEU A 206 -8.77 7.74 1.88
CA LEU A 206 -8.43 7.28 0.53
C LEU A 206 -8.90 5.85 0.28
N LEU A 207 -8.72 4.94 1.26
CA LEU A 207 -9.21 3.57 1.16
C LEU A 207 -10.74 3.50 1.10
N VAL A 208 -11.44 4.25 1.95
CA VAL A 208 -12.92 4.32 1.97
C VAL A 208 -13.46 4.79 0.62
N VAL A 209 -12.88 5.84 0.02
CA VAL A 209 -13.27 6.30 -1.33
C VAL A 209 -13.08 5.21 -2.38
N ASN A 210 -11.99 4.45 -2.30
CA ASN A 210 -11.77 3.32 -3.21
C ASN A 210 -12.79 2.20 -2.98
N ASN A 211 -13.09 1.86 -1.72
CA ASN A 211 -14.05 0.83 -1.38
C ASN A 211 -15.48 1.24 -1.79
N LEU A 212 -15.88 2.50 -1.60
CA LEU A 212 -17.16 3.03 -2.09
C LEU A 212 -17.33 2.85 -3.61
N ARG A 213 -16.28 3.15 -4.39
CA ARG A 213 -16.29 2.94 -5.84
C ARG A 213 -16.45 1.46 -6.20
N ASP A 214 -15.83 0.58 -5.43
CA ASP A 214 -15.71 -0.84 -5.73
C ASP A 214 -16.85 -1.69 -5.11
N ILE A 215 -17.83 -1.10 -4.37
CA ILE A 215 -18.98 -1.79 -3.75
C ILE A 215 -19.68 -2.80 -4.70
N PRO A 216 -20.02 -2.46 -5.97
CA PRO A 216 -20.71 -3.40 -6.84
C PRO A 216 -19.89 -4.68 -7.11
N VAL A 217 -18.58 -4.56 -7.24
CA VAL A 217 -17.67 -5.69 -7.48
C VAL A 217 -17.39 -6.45 -6.19
N ASP A 218 -17.16 -5.74 -5.09
CA ASP A 218 -16.86 -6.30 -3.77
C ASP A 218 -18.03 -7.12 -3.23
N THR A 219 -19.29 -6.67 -3.47
CA THR A 219 -20.50 -7.41 -3.09
C THR A 219 -20.58 -8.77 -3.78
N VAL A 220 -20.30 -8.83 -5.10
CA VAL A 220 -20.28 -10.09 -5.87
C VAL A 220 -19.16 -11.00 -5.37
N ALA A 221 -18.03 -10.45 -4.97
CA ALA A 221 -16.88 -11.17 -4.43
C ALA A 221 -17.07 -11.63 -2.97
N GLY A 222 -18.18 -11.27 -2.31
CA GLY A 222 -18.42 -11.57 -0.90
C GLY A 222 -17.45 -10.84 0.06
N LYS A 223 -16.91 -9.70 -0.38
CA LYS A 223 -16.02 -8.86 0.42
C LYS A 223 -16.85 -7.84 1.20
N THR A 224 -16.64 -7.77 2.51
CA THR A 224 -17.24 -6.78 3.41
C THR A 224 -16.19 -5.72 3.74
N THR A 225 -16.54 -4.44 3.58
CA THR A 225 -15.73 -3.29 3.96
C THR A 225 -16.51 -2.39 4.91
N LEU A 226 -15.89 -1.38 5.51
CA LEU A 226 -16.62 -0.40 6.33
C LEU A 226 -17.37 0.66 5.48
N ALA A 227 -17.17 0.63 4.16
CA ALA A 227 -17.83 1.52 3.22
C ALA A 227 -19.20 0.97 2.80
#